data_e376f1ed1ecfb8e201fb2645601375ed
#
_entry.id   e376f1ed1ecfb8e201fb2645601375ed
#
_cell.length_a   1.000
_cell.length_b   1.000
_cell.length_c   1.000
_cell.angle_alpha   90.00
_cell.angle_beta   90.00
_cell.angle_gamma   90.00
#
_symmetry.space_group_name_H-M   'P 1'
#
loop_
_entity.id
_entity.type
_entity.pdbx_description
1 polymer ?
#
loop_
_entity_poly.entity_id
_entity_poly.type
_entity_poly.pdbx_seq_one_letter_code
_entity_poly.pdbx_strand_id
1 'polypeptide(L)'
;SPLLSEEYVDREKNAVHSEYQMQKKEDGWRQFMVSKLAMNSKYGGSRFSIGSLETLSGDVREELVEFQNDQYSADQMGAVVLSNESIESMRLWIEPLFNLIPNREIGEGDLEQEMLRAEELPITITSKPIKDKYRVEYTFPVPNISETYEIKPDQYITNLLGHEGSGSLHKLLNSFGWIESLSAGSGVSDKNNSSINVGLSLT
;
A
#
# COMPACT_ATOMS: atom_id res chain seq x y z
N SER A 1 -14.50 -19.93 6.28
CA SER A 1 -13.24 -20.03 7.03
C SER A 1 -12.22 -20.81 6.18
N PRO A 2 -11.00 -20.33 6.01
CA PRO A 2 -9.95 -21.07 5.33
C PRO A 2 -9.62 -22.35 6.09
N LEU A 3 -9.30 -23.43 5.37
CA LEU A 3 -9.01 -24.72 6.00
C LEU A 3 -7.64 -24.74 6.69
N LEU A 4 -6.71 -23.91 6.25
CA LEU A 4 -5.34 -23.78 6.78
C LEU A 4 -4.69 -25.14 7.05
N SER A 5 -4.86 -26.12 6.14
CA SER A 5 -4.18 -27.42 6.27
C SER A 5 -2.68 -27.25 6.03
N GLU A 6 -1.86 -28.06 6.70
CA GLU A 6 -0.40 -27.98 6.63
C GLU A 6 0.12 -28.05 5.18
N GLU A 7 -0.39 -28.99 4.40
CA GLU A 7 -0.04 -29.15 2.98
C GLU A 7 -0.30 -27.85 2.16
N TYR A 8 -1.46 -27.19 2.37
CA TYR A 8 -1.78 -25.97 1.65
C TYR A 8 -0.94 -24.77 2.12
N VAL A 9 -0.67 -24.67 3.42
CA VAL A 9 0.20 -23.63 3.96
C VAL A 9 1.60 -23.74 3.38
N ASP A 10 2.19 -24.92 3.34
CA ASP A 10 3.52 -25.13 2.77
C ASP A 10 3.56 -24.83 1.26
N ARG A 11 2.54 -25.22 0.53
CA ARG A 11 2.42 -24.88 -0.90
C ARG A 11 2.36 -23.36 -1.09
N GLU A 12 1.54 -22.65 -0.31
CA GLU A 12 1.40 -21.20 -0.41
C GLU A 12 2.68 -20.46 0.03
N LYS A 13 3.42 -20.94 1.03
CA LYS A 13 4.76 -20.41 1.38
C LYS A 13 5.70 -20.43 0.17
N ASN A 14 5.70 -21.53 -0.59
CA ASN A 14 6.52 -21.65 -1.79
C ASN A 14 6.03 -20.73 -2.93
N ALA A 15 4.72 -20.55 -3.09
CA ALA A 15 4.13 -19.63 -4.06
C ALA A 15 4.52 -18.18 -3.75
N VAL A 16 4.36 -17.74 -2.49
CA VAL A 16 4.76 -16.42 -2.00
C VAL A 16 6.26 -16.19 -2.18
N HIS A 17 7.10 -17.20 -1.88
CA HIS A 17 8.55 -17.09 -2.11
C HIS A 17 8.89 -16.93 -3.59
N SER A 18 8.21 -17.65 -4.47
CA SER A 18 8.40 -17.52 -5.92
C SER A 18 8.02 -16.13 -6.41
N GLU A 19 6.93 -15.57 -5.91
CA GLU A 19 6.53 -14.19 -6.17
C GLU A 19 7.60 -13.19 -5.68
N TYR A 20 8.09 -13.34 -4.45
CA TYR A 20 9.19 -12.53 -3.91
C TYR A 20 10.42 -12.58 -4.81
N GLN A 21 10.85 -13.75 -5.27
CA GLN A 21 12.02 -13.89 -6.15
C GLN A 21 11.83 -13.24 -7.52
N MET A 22 10.62 -13.23 -8.03
CA MET A 22 10.26 -12.51 -9.26
C MET A 22 10.31 -10.99 -9.06
N GLN A 23 9.63 -10.50 -8.02
CA GLN A 23 9.49 -9.07 -7.74
C GLN A 23 10.81 -8.39 -7.35
N LYS A 24 11.68 -9.09 -6.66
CA LYS A 24 13.00 -8.58 -6.26
C LYS A 24 13.91 -8.19 -7.44
N LYS A 25 13.59 -8.62 -8.66
CA LYS A 25 14.30 -8.27 -9.90
C LYS A 25 13.70 -7.06 -10.64
N GLU A 26 12.56 -6.55 -10.18
CA GLU A 26 11.88 -5.41 -10.79
C GLU A 26 12.20 -4.11 -10.04
N ASP A 27 12.65 -3.08 -10.77
CA ASP A 27 13.10 -1.82 -10.17
C ASP A 27 12.00 -1.08 -9.40
N GLY A 28 10.74 -1.17 -9.85
CA GLY A 28 9.60 -0.58 -9.14
C GLY A 28 9.42 -1.20 -7.74
N TRP A 29 9.50 -2.52 -7.63
CA TRP A 29 9.42 -3.23 -6.36
C TRP A 29 10.64 -2.94 -5.47
N ARG A 30 11.83 -2.85 -6.05
CA ARG A 30 13.05 -2.47 -5.32
C ARG A 30 12.93 -1.07 -4.74
N GLN A 31 12.44 -0.11 -5.53
CA GLN A 31 12.18 1.25 -5.06
C GLN A 31 11.14 1.27 -3.92
N PHE A 32 10.07 0.50 -4.07
CA PHE A 32 9.05 0.34 -3.03
C PHE A 32 9.63 -0.26 -1.73
N MET A 33 10.49 -1.28 -1.82
CA MET A 33 11.20 -1.82 -0.65
C MET A 33 12.08 -0.78 0.01
N VAL A 34 12.84 -0.03 -0.79
CA VAL A 34 13.76 1.00 -0.30
C VAL A 34 13.00 2.14 0.38
N SER A 35 11.86 2.57 -0.16
CA SER A 35 11.02 3.60 0.47
C SER A 35 10.51 3.18 1.85
N LYS A 36 10.22 1.89 2.05
CA LYS A 36 9.81 1.35 3.36
C LYS A 36 10.93 1.41 4.42
N LEU A 37 12.19 1.36 4.01
CA LEU A 37 13.33 1.52 4.93
C LEU A 37 13.44 2.94 5.50
N ALA A 38 12.88 3.94 4.81
CA ALA A 38 12.79 5.31 5.30
C ALA A 38 11.66 5.52 6.31
N MET A 39 10.73 4.58 6.38
CA MET A 39 9.57 4.70 7.28
C MET A 39 9.95 4.38 8.72
N ASN A 40 9.19 4.93 9.64
CA ASN A 40 9.25 4.54 11.04
C ASN A 40 9.05 3.02 11.19
N SER A 41 10.00 2.33 11.78
CA SER A 41 9.95 0.85 11.93
C SER A 41 8.79 0.35 12.78
N LYS A 42 8.18 1.22 13.59
CA LYS A 42 6.96 0.92 14.37
C LYS A 42 5.68 1.06 13.54
N TYR A 43 5.74 1.78 12.44
CA TYR A 43 4.60 1.90 11.53
C TYR A 43 4.36 0.58 10.79
N GLY A 44 3.16 0.03 10.89
CA GLY A 44 2.82 -1.28 10.30
C GLY A 44 3.08 -1.35 8.79
N GLY A 45 2.87 -0.24 8.07
CA GLY A 45 3.15 -0.11 6.65
C GLY A 45 4.63 -0.12 6.26
N SER A 46 5.57 -0.04 7.23
CA SER A 46 7.02 -0.13 6.97
C SER A 46 7.47 -1.54 6.60
N ARG A 47 6.66 -2.54 6.90
CA ARG A 47 6.99 -3.94 6.59
C ARG A 47 6.87 -4.20 5.10
N PHE A 48 7.76 -5.05 4.60
CA PHE A 48 7.65 -5.50 3.22
C PHE A 48 6.46 -6.46 3.08
N SER A 49 5.63 -6.24 2.06
CA SER A 49 4.33 -6.90 1.93
C SER A 49 4.36 -8.29 1.28
N ILE A 50 5.52 -8.73 0.79
CA ILE A 50 5.70 -10.07 0.24
C ILE A 50 6.62 -10.85 1.16
N GLY A 51 6.20 -12.03 1.62
CA GLY A 51 7.02 -12.92 2.42
C GLY A 51 8.07 -13.68 1.61
N SER A 52 9.02 -14.28 2.31
CA SER A 52 9.99 -15.22 1.73
C SER A 52 10.07 -16.47 2.60
N LEU A 53 10.69 -17.54 2.12
CA LEU A 53 10.91 -18.74 2.95
C LEU A 53 11.75 -18.44 4.19
N GLU A 54 12.55 -17.39 4.17
CA GLU A 54 13.32 -16.93 5.33
C GLU A 54 12.41 -16.22 6.35
N THR A 55 11.56 -15.29 5.90
CA THR A 55 10.65 -14.54 6.77
C THR A 55 9.44 -15.36 7.23
N LEU A 56 9.07 -16.40 6.47
CA LEU A 56 7.99 -17.35 6.77
C LEU A 56 8.56 -18.69 7.26
N SER A 57 9.69 -18.65 7.97
CA SER A 57 10.30 -19.86 8.57
C SER A 57 9.50 -20.30 9.82
N GLY A 58 9.60 -21.59 10.15
CA GLY A 58 8.92 -22.16 11.33
C GLY A 58 7.49 -22.59 11.07
N ASP A 59 6.71 -22.75 12.13
CA ASP A 59 5.32 -23.20 12.09
C ASP A 59 4.35 -22.03 11.81
N VAL A 60 4.38 -21.59 10.55
CA VAL A 60 3.53 -20.49 10.07
C VAL A 60 2.04 -20.84 10.17
N ARG A 61 1.68 -22.13 10.19
CA ARG A 61 0.28 -22.55 10.25
C ARG A 61 -0.37 -22.17 11.59
N GLU A 62 0.31 -22.41 12.71
CA GLU A 62 -0.20 -22.03 14.03
C GLU A 62 -0.38 -20.51 14.12
N GLU A 63 0.61 -19.75 13.69
CA GLU A 63 0.54 -18.28 13.63
C GLU A 63 -0.60 -17.77 12.75
N LEU A 64 -0.87 -18.43 11.60
CA LEU A 64 -2.00 -18.07 10.72
C LEU A 64 -3.36 -18.35 11.37
N VAL A 65 -3.47 -19.45 12.10
CA VAL A 65 -4.71 -19.78 12.83
C VAL A 65 -4.95 -18.76 13.94
N GLU A 66 -3.91 -18.41 14.70
CA GLU A 66 -3.98 -17.39 15.74
C GLU A 66 -4.35 -16.03 15.13
N PHE A 67 -3.65 -15.59 14.09
CA PHE A 67 -3.95 -14.36 13.37
C PHE A 67 -5.40 -14.31 12.87
N GLN A 68 -5.90 -15.41 12.28
CA GLN A 68 -7.30 -15.47 11.84
C GLN A 68 -8.27 -15.33 13.01
N ASN A 69 -8.00 -15.98 14.13
CA ASN A 69 -8.86 -15.89 15.31
C ASN A 69 -8.88 -14.49 15.93
N ASP A 70 -7.73 -13.81 15.89
CA ASP A 70 -7.55 -12.50 16.54
C ASP A 70 -8.00 -11.34 15.66
N GLN A 71 -7.86 -11.48 14.33
CA GLN A 71 -8.06 -10.35 13.42
C GLN A 71 -9.33 -10.46 12.55
N TYR A 72 -9.90 -11.67 12.37
CA TYR A 72 -11.07 -11.86 11.50
C TYR A 72 -12.36 -11.84 12.32
N SER A 73 -13.01 -10.69 12.34
CA SER A 73 -14.26 -10.46 13.06
C SER A 73 -15.22 -9.64 12.20
N ALA A 74 -16.52 -9.90 12.32
CA ALA A 74 -17.54 -9.22 11.52
C ALA A 74 -17.56 -7.70 11.74
N ASP A 75 -17.19 -7.22 12.93
CA ASP A 75 -17.09 -5.79 13.25
C ASP A 75 -15.92 -5.08 12.50
N GLN A 76 -14.99 -5.85 11.93
CA GLN A 76 -13.87 -5.33 11.11
C GLN A 76 -14.09 -5.51 9.61
N MET A 77 -15.22 -6.06 9.19
CA MET A 77 -15.45 -6.43 7.78
C MET A 77 -16.52 -5.56 7.14
N GLY A 78 -16.23 -5.08 5.93
CA GLY A 78 -17.19 -4.48 5.02
C GLY A 78 -17.31 -5.33 3.76
N ALA A 79 -18.54 -5.56 3.30
CA ALA A 79 -18.78 -6.26 2.04
C ALA A 79 -19.46 -5.32 1.02
N VAL A 80 -18.91 -5.28 -0.19
CA VAL A 80 -19.51 -4.58 -1.34
C VAL A 80 -19.75 -5.59 -2.45
N VAL A 81 -21.00 -5.68 -2.90
CA VAL A 81 -21.39 -6.60 -3.97
C VAL A 81 -21.96 -5.81 -5.14
N LEU A 82 -21.35 -6.01 -6.30
CA LEU A 82 -21.82 -5.43 -7.57
C LEU A 82 -22.30 -6.55 -8.49
N SER A 83 -23.54 -6.42 -8.95
CA SER A 83 -24.17 -7.39 -9.85
C SER A 83 -25.22 -6.69 -10.74
N ASN A 84 -25.68 -7.37 -11.77
CA ASN A 84 -26.83 -6.95 -12.57
C ASN A 84 -28.18 -7.41 -11.98
N GLU A 85 -28.16 -8.08 -10.84
CA GLU A 85 -29.35 -8.53 -10.13
C GLU A 85 -29.94 -7.43 -9.24
N SER A 86 -31.20 -7.60 -8.82
CA SER A 86 -31.80 -6.65 -7.87
C SER A 86 -31.14 -6.69 -6.51
N ILE A 87 -31.22 -5.60 -5.77
CA ILE A 87 -30.71 -5.52 -4.40
C ILE A 87 -31.34 -6.60 -3.51
N GLU A 88 -32.64 -6.84 -3.66
CA GLU A 88 -33.38 -7.86 -2.93
C GLU A 88 -32.83 -9.25 -3.22
N SER A 89 -32.58 -9.57 -4.49
CA SER A 89 -31.99 -10.85 -4.88
C SER A 89 -30.60 -11.03 -4.29
N MET A 90 -29.73 -10.02 -4.42
CA MET A 90 -28.37 -10.04 -3.86
C MET A 90 -28.40 -10.23 -2.34
N ARG A 91 -29.29 -9.52 -1.67
CA ARG A 91 -29.46 -9.60 -0.22
C ARG A 91 -29.82 -11.01 0.24
N LEU A 92 -30.77 -11.67 -0.42
CA LEU A 92 -31.18 -13.06 -0.15
C LEU A 92 -30.02 -14.06 -0.27
N TRP A 93 -29.06 -13.80 -1.16
CA TRP A 93 -27.90 -14.68 -1.34
C TRP A 93 -26.78 -14.40 -0.36
N ILE A 94 -26.55 -13.14 -0.04
CA ILE A 94 -25.36 -12.69 0.72
C ILE A 94 -25.58 -12.77 2.22
N GLU A 95 -26.74 -12.28 2.72
CA GLU A 95 -26.99 -12.24 4.16
C GLU A 95 -26.84 -13.61 4.87
N PRO A 96 -27.38 -14.72 4.32
CA PRO A 96 -27.24 -16.01 4.98
C PRO A 96 -25.79 -16.49 5.11
N LEU A 97 -24.92 -16.08 4.17
CA LEU A 97 -23.50 -16.46 4.17
C LEU A 97 -22.69 -15.58 5.11
N PHE A 98 -22.89 -14.25 5.05
CA PHE A 98 -22.11 -13.31 5.84
C PHE A 98 -22.53 -13.28 7.31
N ASN A 99 -23.79 -13.57 7.61
CA ASN A 99 -24.26 -13.72 8.99
C ASN A 99 -23.61 -14.89 9.75
N LEU A 100 -22.90 -15.79 9.06
CA LEU A 100 -22.13 -16.86 9.68
C LEU A 100 -20.76 -16.40 10.19
N ILE A 101 -20.33 -15.20 9.82
CA ILE A 101 -19.05 -14.65 10.28
C ILE A 101 -19.21 -14.22 11.75
N PRO A 102 -18.38 -14.75 12.66
CA PRO A 102 -18.49 -14.39 14.06
C PRO A 102 -18.11 -12.92 14.29
N ASN A 103 -18.92 -12.22 15.07
CA ASN A 103 -18.54 -10.93 15.65
C ASN A 103 -17.84 -11.19 16.98
N ARG A 104 -16.56 -10.80 17.07
CA ARG A 104 -15.73 -10.98 18.27
C ARG A 104 -15.50 -9.67 19.02
N GLU A 105 -16.07 -8.57 18.54
CA GLU A 105 -15.97 -7.24 19.16
C GLU A 105 -14.51 -6.80 19.38
N ILE A 106 -13.64 -7.05 18.39
CA ILE A 106 -12.21 -6.69 18.49
C ILE A 106 -11.96 -5.20 18.34
N GLY A 107 -12.93 -4.45 17.82
CA GLY A 107 -12.84 -2.99 17.67
C GLY A 107 -11.83 -2.57 16.60
N GLU A 108 -11.69 -1.27 16.41
CA GLU A 108 -10.68 -0.71 15.50
C GLU A 108 -9.28 -0.89 16.10
N GLY A 109 -8.35 -1.41 15.29
CA GLY A 109 -6.94 -1.48 15.66
C GLY A 109 -6.33 -0.10 15.84
N ASP A 110 -5.38 0.00 16.77
CA ASP A 110 -4.61 1.22 17.00
C ASP A 110 -3.53 1.39 15.93
N LEU A 111 -3.70 2.37 15.04
CA LEU A 111 -2.75 2.73 13.99
C LEU A 111 -2.03 4.06 14.29
N GLU A 112 -1.83 4.39 15.56
CA GLU A 112 -1.32 5.71 16.01
C GLU A 112 0.11 6.05 15.53
N GLN A 113 0.82 5.14 14.90
CA GLN A 113 2.20 5.37 14.52
C GLN A 113 2.32 6.25 13.27
N GLU A 114 3.14 7.30 13.38
CA GLU A 114 3.50 8.11 12.23
C GLU A 114 4.33 7.31 11.23
N MET A 115 3.99 7.45 9.95
CA MET A 115 4.73 6.82 8.83
C MET A 115 6.17 7.33 8.74
N LEU A 116 6.36 8.63 8.88
CA LEU A 116 7.66 9.31 8.87
C LEU A 116 7.77 10.19 10.10
N ARG A 117 8.92 10.15 10.75
CA ARG A 117 9.20 10.99 11.90
C ARG A 117 9.72 12.35 11.43
N ALA A 118 9.05 13.43 11.85
CA ALA A 118 9.38 14.80 11.41
C ALA A 118 10.85 15.18 11.70
N GLU A 119 11.39 14.72 12.83
CA GLU A 119 12.78 14.97 13.24
C GLU A 119 13.84 14.28 12.38
N GLU A 120 13.46 13.28 11.61
CA GLU A 120 14.35 12.55 10.70
C GLU A 120 14.33 13.11 9.27
N LEU A 121 13.46 14.07 8.99
CA LEU A 121 13.34 14.65 7.65
C LEU A 121 14.30 15.84 7.46
N PRO A 122 14.83 16.08 6.24
CA PRO A 122 14.65 15.25 5.04
C PRO A 122 15.52 14.01 5.00
N ILE A 123 15.00 12.91 4.49
CA ILE A 123 15.74 11.67 4.23
C ILE A 123 16.03 11.56 2.72
N THR A 124 17.27 11.30 2.35
CA THR A 124 17.65 11.01 0.97
C THR A 124 18.15 9.58 0.86
N ILE A 125 17.55 8.80 -0.02
CA ILE A 125 17.96 7.42 -0.29
C ILE A 125 18.37 7.30 -1.75
N THR A 126 19.55 6.73 -1.99
CA THR A 126 20.06 6.45 -3.33
C THR A 126 20.11 4.94 -3.52
N SER A 127 19.50 4.46 -4.60
CA SER A 127 19.53 3.04 -4.98
C SER A 127 20.04 2.87 -6.40
N LYS A 128 20.79 1.78 -6.65
CA LYS A 128 21.23 1.44 -8.00
C LYS A 128 20.15 0.62 -8.71
N PRO A 129 19.61 1.07 -9.87
CA PRO A 129 18.63 0.29 -10.62
C PRO A 129 19.27 -0.94 -11.28
N ILE A 130 18.46 -1.92 -11.65
CA ILE A 130 18.84 -3.08 -12.46
C ILE A 130 18.77 -2.71 -13.95
N LYS A 131 17.68 -2.01 -14.33
CA LYS A 131 17.47 -1.50 -15.67
C LYS A 131 18.08 -0.09 -15.78
N ASP A 132 18.49 0.28 -16.97
CA ASP A 132 19.05 1.61 -17.23
C ASP A 132 17.96 2.67 -17.26
N LYS A 133 17.49 3.04 -16.07
CA LYS A 133 16.45 4.04 -15.83
C LYS A 133 16.83 4.90 -14.64
N TYR A 134 16.73 6.21 -14.84
CA TYR A 134 16.96 7.19 -13.80
C TYR A 134 15.63 7.78 -13.33
N ARG A 135 15.37 7.69 -12.03
CA ARG A 135 14.13 8.20 -11.43
C ARG A 135 14.44 8.93 -10.14
N VAL A 136 13.76 10.03 -9.92
CA VAL A 136 13.71 10.72 -8.64
C VAL A 136 12.28 10.70 -8.15
N GLU A 137 12.09 10.43 -6.87
CA GLU A 137 10.78 10.48 -6.24
C GLU A 137 10.87 11.30 -4.95
N TYR A 138 9.95 12.22 -4.80
CA TYR A 138 9.75 13.01 -3.58
C TYR A 138 8.47 12.55 -2.91
N THR A 139 8.56 12.23 -1.63
CA THR A 139 7.40 11.93 -0.78
C THR A 139 7.28 13.02 0.27
N PHE A 140 6.15 13.70 0.28
CA PHE A 140 5.84 14.76 1.24
C PHE A 140 4.76 14.25 2.20
N PRO A 141 5.07 14.09 3.50
CA PRO A 141 4.01 13.88 4.49
C PRO A 141 3.14 15.13 4.53
N VAL A 142 1.84 14.91 4.56
CA VAL A 142 0.82 15.99 4.64
C VAL A 142 -0.15 15.69 5.78
N PRO A 143 -0.90 16.69 6.26
CA PRO A 143 -1.98 16.43 7.21
C PRO A 143 -2.94 15.36 6.70
N ASN A 144 -3.55 14.62 7.61
CA ASN A 144 -4.49 13.55 7.23
C ASN A 144 -5.61 14.09 6.33
N ILE A 145 -5.72 13.53 5.14
CA ILE A 145 -6.70 13.93 4.11
C ILE A 145 -7.88 12.97 4.03
N SER A 146 -7.88 11.87 4.77
CA SER A 146 -8.94 10.87 4.73
C SER A 146 -10.31 11.46 5.14
N GLU A 147 -10.34 12.39 6.08
CA GLU A 147 -11.55 13.08 6.51
C GLU A 147 -12.04 14.14 5.50
N THR A 148 -11.20 14.51 4.53
CA THR A 148 -11.51 15.51 3.51
C THR A 148 -11.84 14.90 2.15
N TYR A 149 -12.28 13.65 2.13
CA TYR A 149 -12.54 12.88 0.90
C TYR A 149 -13.59 13.53 -0.04
N GLU A 150 -14.48 14.38 0.47
CA GLU A 150 -15.47 15.08 -0.33
C GLU A 150 -14.85 16.25 -1.12
N ILE A 151 -13.90 16.98 -0.52
CA ILE A 151 -13.26 18.16 -1.14
C ILE A 151 -11.94 17.85 -1.82
N LYS A 152 -11.29 16.71 -1.48
CA LYS A 152 -10.09 16.15 -2.14
C LYS A 152 -8.97 17.17 -2.38
N PRO A 153 -8.46 17.86 -1.34
CA PRO A 153 -7.46 18.92 -1.50
C PRO A 153 -6.16 18.43 -2.12
N ASP A 154 -5.80 17.19 -1.86
CA ASP A 154 -4.66 16.48 -2.44
C ASP A 154 -4.74 16.40 -3.97
N GLN A 155 -5.94 16.17 -4.53
CA GLN A 155 -6.12 16.08 -5.98
C GLN A 155 -5.91 17.42 -6.66
N TYR A 156 -6.28 18.55 -6.04
CA TYR A 156 -5.99 19.86 -6.60
C TYR A 156 -4.49 20.12 -6.66
N ILE A 157 -3.77 19.82 -5.57
CA ILE A 157 -2.31 20.03 -5.51
C ILE A 157 -1.60 19.11 -6.50
N THR A 158 -1.94 17.83 -6.52
CA THR A 158 -1.30 16.86 -7.41
C THR A 158 -1.64 17.10 -8.88
N ASN A 159 -2.84 17.58 -9.19
CA ASN A 159 -3.19 18.01 -10.54
C ASN A 159 -2.34 19.19 -11.02
N LEU A 160 -2.14 20.20 -10.15
CA LEU A 160 -1.28 21.35 -10.48
C LEU A 160 0.17 20.94 -10.68
N LEU A 161 0.70 20.08 -9.81
CA LEU A 161 2.08 19.59 -9.90
C LEU A 161 2.30 18.68 -11.11
N GLY A 162 1.34 17.80 -11.40
CA GLY A 162 1.38 16.87 -12.52
C GLY A 162 0.95 17.45 -13.87
N HIS A 163 0.54 18.73 -13.91
CA HIS A 163 0.08 19.36 -15.15
C HIS A 163 1.20 19.48 -16.19
N GLU A 164 0.88 19.23 -17.47
CA GLU A 164 1.87 19.22 -18.57
C GLU A 164 1.80 20.46 -19.49
N GLY A 165 0.79 21.30 -19.30
CA GLY A 165 0.53 22.46 -20.14
C GLY A 165 1.56 23.60 -20.00
N SER A 166 1.34 24.67 -20.72
CA SER A 166 2.18 25.87 -20.63
C SER A 166 2.24 26.43 -19.22
N GLY A 167 3.42 26.78 -18.74
CA GLY A 167 3.65 27.30 -17.39
C GLY A 167 3.76 26.21 -16.29
N SER A 168 3.63 24.93 -16.65
CA SER A 168 3.76 23.82 -15.69
C SER A 168 5.23 23.49 -15.35
N LEU A 169 5.42 22.84 -14.21
CA LEU A 169 6.70 22.31 -13.78
C LEU A 169 7.25 21.29 -14.80
N HIS A 170 6.39 20.39 -15.30
CA HIS A 170 6.75 19.43 -16.34
C HIS A 170 7.33 20.15 -17.57
N LYS A 171 6.62 21.17 -18.10
CA LYS A 171 7.06 21.89 -19.28
C LYS A 171 8.40 22.60 -19.08
N LEU A 172 8.63 23.16 -17.91
CA LEU A 172 9.88 23.82 -17.55
C LEU A 172 11.04 22.83 -17.51
N LEU A 173 10.91 21.73 -16.74
CA LEU A 173 11.98 20.74 -16.61
C LEU A 173 12.27 19.99 -17.91
N ASN A 174 11.23 19.71 -18.69
CA ASN A 174 11.38 19.12 -20.02
C ASN A 174 12.11 20.07 -21.00
N SER A 175 11.85 21.40 -20.92
CA SER A 175 12.56 22.37 -21.76
C SER A 175 14.05 22.46 -21.46
N PHE A 176 14.49 22.09 -20.26
CA PHE A 176 15.90 21.94 -19.90
C PHE A 176 16.49 20.57 -20.33
N GLY A 177 15.66 19.67 -20.84
CA GLY A 177 16.09 18.32 -21.18
C GLY A 177 16.42 17.45 -19.97
N TRP A 178 15.86 17.74 -18.79
CA TRP A 178 16.17 17.03 -17.56
C TRP A 178 15.25 15.84 -17.31
N ILE A 179 14.01 15.90 -17.81
CA ILE A 179 13.02 14.86 -17.58
C ILE A 179 12.35 14.42 -18.88
N GLU A 180 11.96 13.15 -18.91
CA GLU A 180 11.06 12.57 -19.91
C GLU A 180 9.60 12.70 -19.47
N SER A 181 9.34 12.49 -18.17
CA SER A 181 8.00 12.55 -17.61
C SER A 181 8.00 13.00 -16.15
N LEU A 182 6.87 13.55 -15.72
CA LEU A 182 6.58 13.91 -14.34
C LEU A 182 5.21 13.36 -13.98
N SER A 183 5.10 12.80 -12.79
CA SER A 183 3.82 12.36 -12.22
C SER A 183 3.68 12.91 -10.81
N ALA A 184 2.47 13.28 -10.43
CA ALA A 184 2.15 13.65 -9.05
C ALA A 184 0.84 12.96 -8.63
N GLY A 185 0.77 12.49 -7.40
CA GLY A 185 -0.39 11.79 -6.89
C GLY A 185 -0.38 11.64 -5.38
N SER A 186 -1.51 11.23 -4.82
CA SER A 186 -1.61 10.84 -3.42
C SER A 186 -0.82 9.55 -3.21
N GLY A 187 -0.03 9.52 -2.14
CA GLY A 187 0.75 8.35 -1.74
C GLY A 187 0.02 7.52 -0.69
N VAL A 188 0.67 7.31 0.46
CA VAL A 188 0.02 6.64 1.60
C VAL A 188 -1.17 7.48 2.08
N SER A 189 -2.28 6.81 2.35
CA SER A 189 -3.43 7.40 3.03
C SER A 189 -4.04 6.33 3.93
N ASP A 190 -3.86 6.48 5.22
CA ASP A 190 -4.51 5.69 6.26
C ASP A 190 -5.20 6.62 7.29
N LYS A 191 -5.66 6.09 8.40
CA LYS A 191 -6.37 6.85 9.42
C LYS A 191 -5.58 8.06 9.97
N ASN A 192 -4.25 7.94 10.05
CA ASN A 192 -3.39 8.93 10.70
C ASN A 192 -2.34 9.54 9.76
N ASN A 193 -2.05 8.89 8.65
CA ASN A 193 -0.97 9.27 7.75
C ASN A 193 -1.49 9.57 6.35
N SER A 194 -0.97 10.63 5.77
CA SER A 194 -1.17 10.95 4.36
C SER A 194 0.10 11.50 3.74
N SER A 195 0.29 11.22 2.47
CA SER A 195 1.44 11.76 1.72
C SER A 195 1.05 12.13 0.29
N ILE A 196 1.84 13.03 -0.29
CA ILE A 196 1.83 13.36 -1.71
C ILE A 196 3.17 12.93 -2.29
N ASN A 197 3.13 12.25 -3.43
CA ASN A 197 4.30 11.81 -4.15
C ASN A 197 4.46 12.57 -5.47
N VAL A 198 5.69 12.95 -5.79
CA VAL A 198 6.07 13.53 -7.08
C VAL A 198 7.20 12.69 -7.66
N GLY A 199 6.96 12.05 -8.79
CA GLY A 199 7.91 11.20 -9.49
C GLY A 199 8.41 11.84 -10.78
N LEU A 200 9.72 11.78 -11.04
CA LEU A 200 10.38 12.27 -12.21
C LEU A 200 11.12 11.12 -12.91
N SER A 201 10.85 10.88 -14.18
CA SER A 201 11.74 10.06 -15.02
C SER A 201 12.77 11.00 -15.66
N LEU A 202 14.04 10.75 -15.42
CA LEU A 202 15.13 11.58 -15.94
C LEU A 202 15.53 11.12 -17.35
N THR A 203 16.10 12.04 -18.13
CA THR A 203 16.67 11.76 -19.47
C THR A 203 17.96 10.97 -19.40
#